data_aea303ed75a0d7fcf9a35b920812c106
#
_entry.id   aea303ed75a0d7fcf9a35b920812c106
#
_cell.length_a   1.000
_cell.length_b   1.000
_cell.length_c   1.000
_cell.angle_alpha   90.00
_cell.angle_beta   90.00
_cell.angle_gamma   90.00
#
_symmetry.space_group_name_H-M   'P 1'
#
loop_
_entity.id
_entity.type
_entity.pdbx_description
1 polymer ?
#
loop_
_entity_poly.entity_id
_entity_poly.type
_entity_poly.pdbx_seq_one_letter_code
_entity_poly.pdbx_strand_id
1 'polypeptide(L)'
;GGPSEAVKTLSTFAGVPITHYVEVHFEELKDVVNELGGIQVNVPESFYSDTSGISLEAGEQTLDGDQALAFARERHATRAGDFSRAQAQRMIIEAIVEKVLSKSITEIPGTVESLARCVTTDYSVTDLVSLALTFKDKGLTMYSAACPSYTLNQDGISYVGTQYAEWQDMMRRVDAGLDPTDTSAEIPEP
;
A
#
# COMPACT_ATOMS: atom_id res chain seq x y z
N GLY A 1 21.96 -4.15 -5.15
CA GLY A 1 20.56 -4.14 -4.70
C GLY A 1 20.31 -3.06 -3.67
N GLY A 2 19.11 -2.98 -3.23
CA GLY A 2 18.63 -2.00 -2.26
C GLY A 2 17.52 -1.12 -2.84
N PRO A 3 16.99 -0.15 -2.06
CA PRO A 3 15.84 0.66 -2.47
C PRO A 3 16.05 1.39 -3.81
N SER A 4 17.21 1.97 -4.04
CA SER A 4 17.51 2.68 -5.30
C SER A 4 17.43 1.77 -6.54
N GLU A 5 17.88 0.52 -6.45
CA GLU A 5 17.78 -0.42 -7.56
C GLU A 5 16.33 -0.89 -7.75
N ALA A 6 15.57 -1.05 -6.66
CA ALA A 6 14.14 -1.36 -6.73
C ALA A 6 13.37 -0.24 -7.41
N VAL A 7 13.60 1.02 -7.04
CA VAL A 7 13.00 2.21 -7.67
C VAL A 7 13.28 2.23 -9.16
N LYS A 8 14.55 2.05 -9.57
CA LYS A 8 14.95 2.03 -10.98
C LYS A 8 14.26 0.91 -11.77
N THR A 9 14.24 -0.30 -11.20
CA THR A 9 13.62 -1.48 -11.84
C THR A 9 12.12 -1.26 -12.00
N LEU A 10 11.45 -0.79 -10.95
CA LEU A 10 10.01 -0.52 -10.98
C LEU A 10 9.66 0.62 -11.92
N SER A 11 10.46 1.71 -11.95
CA SER A 11 10.25 2.81 -12.88
C SER A 11 10.37 2.36 -14.34
N THR A 12 11.36 1.50 -14.64
CA THR A 12 11.51 0.90 -15.98
C THR A 12 10.34 -0.02 -16.33
N PHE A 13 9.88 -0.83 -15.39
CA PHE A 13 8.75 -1.75 -15.59
C PHE A 13 7.42 -1.00 -15.73
N ALA A 14 7.23 0.06 -14.94
CA ALA A 14 6.03 0.88 -14.98
C ALA A 14 5.97 1.81 -16.22
N GLY A 15 7.13 2.16 -16.79
CA GLY A 15 7.22 3.12 -17.89
C GLY A 15 6.95 4.56 -17.46
N VAL A 16 6.94 4.83 -16.14
CA VAL A 16 6.72 6.16 -15.54
C VAL A 16 7.80 6.45 -14.51
N PRO A 17 8.14 7.73 -14.27
CA PRO A 17 9.17 8.07 -13.30
C PRO A 17 8.70 7.80 -11.86
N ILE A 18 9.40 6.93 -11.17
CA ILE A 18 9.28 6.74 -9.71
C ILE A 18 10.52 7.38 -9.09
N THR A 19 10.34 8.41 -8.27
CA THR A 19 11.42 9.25 -7.78
C THR A 19 11.71 9.07 -6.30
N HIS A 20 10.73 8.56 -5.55
CA HIS A 20 10.82 8.39 -4.11
C HIS A 20 10.37 7.01 -3.65
N TYR A 21 10.76 6.65 -2.44
CA TYR A 21 10.34 5.39 -1.82
C TYR A 21 10.06 5.56 -0.33
N VAL A 22 9.22 4.67 0.18
CA VAL A 22 9.04 4.42 1.60
C VAL A 22 9.12 2.92 1.80
N GLU A 23 10.04 2.46 2.63
CA GLU A 23 10.23 1.06 3.01
C GLU A 23 9.81 0.86 4.46
N VAL A 24 8.96 -0.14 4.68
CA VAL A 24 8.46 -0.50 6.01
C VAL A 24 8.74 -1.99 6.21
N HIS A 25 9.55 -2.34 7.20
CA HIS A 25 9.75 -3.72 7.59
C HIS A 25 8.60 -4.22 8.47
N PHE A 26 8.42 -5.53 8.57
CA PHE A 26 7.27 -6.11 9.26
C PHE A 26 7.15 -5.70 10.74
N GLU A 27 8.27 -5.63 11.47
CA GLU A 27 8.23 -5.20 12.88
C GLU A 27 7.93 -3.70 12.99
N GLU A 28 8.48 -2.90 12.08
CA GLU A 28 8.23 -1.45 12.00
C GLU A 28 6.74 -1.16 11.66
N LEU A 29 6.08 -2.01 10.88
CA LEU A 29 4.65 -1.88 10.63
C LEU A 29 3.84 -1.94 11.93
N LYS A 30 4.20 -2.81 12.86
CA LYS A 30 3.56 -2.88 14.19
C LYS A 30 3.71 -1.57 14.94
N ASP A 31 4.94 -1.01 14.92
CA ASP A 31 5.23 0.24 15.60
C ASP A 31 4.47 1.41 14.99
N VAL A 32 4.39 1.50 13.65
CA VAL A 32 3.56 2.49 12.93
C VAL A 32 2.11 2.41 13.36
N VAL A 33 1.52 1.22 13.37
CA VAL A 33 0.11 1.05 13.71
C VAL A 33 -0.16 1.34 15.19
N ASN A 34 0.74 0.91 16.08
CA ASN A 34 0.61 1.16 17.53
C ASN A 34 0.78 2.65 17.87
N GLU A 35 1.71 3.36 17.21
CA GLU A 35 1.91 4.81 17.39
C GLU A 35 0.67 5.60 16.97
N LEU A 36 -0.06 5.12 15.98
CA LEU A 36 -1.35 5.70 15.57
C LEU A 36 -2.51 5.36 16.49
N GLY A 37 -2.32 4.45 17.46
CA GLY A 37 -3.38 3.94 18.33
C GLY A 37 -4.35 3.00 17.60
N GLY A 38 -3.85 2.27 16.61
CA GLY A 38 -4.61 1.38 15.75
C GLY A 38 -5.14 2.03 14.47
N ILE A 39 -5.47 1.20 13.48
CA ILE A 39 -6.00 1.61 12.18
C ILE A 39 -7.35 0.92 11.91
N GLN A 40 -8.25 1.61 11.21
CA GLN A 40 -9.54 1.03 10.78
C GLN A 40 -9.36 0.30 9.47
N VAL A 41 -9.75 -0.97 9.46
CA VAL A 41 -9.67 -1.82 8.26
C VAL A 41 -10.98 -2.60 8.11
N ASN A 42 -11.50 -2.64 6.89
CA ASN A 42 -12.61 -3.54 6.55
C ASN A 42 -12.02 -4.88 6.08
N VAL A 43 -11.91 -5.84 6.99
CA VAL A 43 -11.36 -7.17 6.70
C VAL A 43 -12.31 -7.92 5.77
N PRO A 44 -11.88 -8.33 4.57
CA PRO A 44 -12.80 -8.90 3.57
C PRO A 44 -13.35 -10.27 3.95
N GLU A 45 -12.59 -11.08 4.66
CA GLU A 45 -12.92 -12.47 5.02
C GLU A 45 -12.29 -12.82 6.37
N SER A 46 -13.05 -13.51 7.23
CA SER A 46 -12.52 -13.99 8.52
C SER A 46 -11.40 -15.00 8.30
N PHE A 47 -10.35 -14.92 9.10
CA PHE A 47 -9.26 -15.88 9.07
C PHE A 47 -8.62 -16.10 10.43
N TYR A 48 -7.91 -17.22 10.55
CA TYR A 48 -7.02 -17.52 11.66
C TYR A 48 -5.59 -17.69 11.14
N SER A 49 -4.66 -16.97 11.72
CA SER A 49 -3.24 -17.06 11.40
C SER A 49 -2.53 -18.07 12.30
N ASP A 50 -2.21 -19.24 11.78
CA ASP A 50 -1.46 -20.27 12.50
C ASP A 50 -0.09 -19.78 13.00
N THR A 51 0.50 -18.83 12.28
CA THR A 51 1.84 -18.29 12.60
C THR A 51 1.83 -17.37 13.81
N SER A 52 0.78 -16.55 13.97
CA SER A 52 0.67 -15.56 15.06
C SER A 52 -0.34 -15.96 16.14
N GLY A 53 -1.21 -16.93 15.88
CA GLY A 53 -2.33 -17.28 16.76
C GLY A 53 -3.46 -16.25 16.78
N ILE A 54 -3.46 -15.31 15.81
CA ILE A 54 -4.44 -14.23 15.75
C ILE A 54 -5.62 -14.66 14.88
N SER A 55 -6.83 -14.38 15.36
CA SER A 55 -8.08 -14.51 14.61
C SER A 55 -8.62 -13.12 14.30
N LEU A 56 -9.02 -12.89 13.05
CA LEU A 56 -9.76 -11.69 12.64
C LEU A 56 -11.08 -12.10 12.00
N GLU A 57 -12.14 -11.39 12.37
CA GLU A 57 -13.45 -11.56 11.76
C GLU A 57 -13.56 -10.67 10.51
N ALA A 58 -14.46 -11.04 9.58
CA ALA A 58 -14.78 -10.19 8.46
C ALA A 58 -15.53 -8.92 8.90
N GLY A 59 -15.32 -7.80 8.22
CA GLY A 59 -15.98 -6.53 8.48
C GLY A 59 -15.06 -5.44 9.01
N GLU A 60 -15.65 -4.28 9.30
CA GLU A 60 -14.92 -3.13 9.82
C GLU A 60 -14.47 -3.33 11.26
N GLN A 61 -13.18 -3.15 11.51
CA GLN A 61 -12.61 -3.27 12.83
C GLN A 61 -11.34 -2.43 12.97
N THR A 62 -11.00 -2.10 14.21
CA THR A 62 -9.72 -1.45 14.52
C THR A 62 -8.68 -2.52 14.76
N LEU A 63 -7.62 -2.52 13.96
CA LEU A 63 -6.48 -3.41 14.13
C LEU A 63 -5.37 -2.71 14.93
N ASP A 64 -4.82 -3.41 15.92
CA ASP A 64 -3.55 -3.07 16.53
C ASP A 64 -2.35 -3.53 15.66
N GLY A 65 -1.13 -3.28 16.12
CA GLY A 65 0.08 -3.61 15.34
C GLY A 65 0.24 -5.10 15.07
N ASP A 66 -0.07 -5.96 16.03
CA ASP A 66 0.04 -7.42 15.86
C ASP A 66 -1.04 -7.96 14.90
N GLN A 67 -2.25 -7.44 15.01
CA GLN A 67 -3.37 -7.77 14.13
C GLN A 67 -3.12 -7.29 12.70
N ALA A 68 -2.62 -6.06 12.52
CA ALA A 68 -2.25 -5.51 11.22
C ALA A 68 -1.11 -6.33 10.56
N LEU A 69 -0.11 -6.74 11.34
CA LEU A 69 0.96 -7.59 10.84
C LEU A 69 0.45 -8.98 10.44
N ALA A 70 -0.42 -9.60 11.25
CA ALA A 70 -1.04 -10.87 10.91
C ALA A 70 -1.83 -10.76 9.59
N PHE A 71 -2.62 -9.68 9.42
CA PHE A 71 -3.38 -9.41 8.21
C PHE A 71 -2.49 -9.17 6.99
N ALA A 72 -1.39 -8.40 7.14
CA ALA A 72 -0.41 -8.13 6.06
C ALA A 72 0.33 -9.37 5.57
N ARG A 73 0.45 -10.41 6.40
CA ARG A 73 1.25 -11.63 6.11
C ARG A 73 0.40 -12.82 5.69
N GLU A 74 -0.92 -12.76 5.88
CA GLU A 74 -1.80 -13.88 5.59
C GLU A 74 -1.81 -14.27 4.11
N ARG A 75 -1.63 -15.55 3.83
CA ARG A 75 -1.57 -16.11 2.46
C ARG A 75 -2.53 -17.27 2.23
N HIS A 76 -2.86 -17.99 3.29
CA HIS A 76 -3.47 -19.32 3.17
C HIS A 76 -4.94 -19.38 3.59
N ALA A 77 -5.38 -18.42 4.40
CA ALA A 77 -6.75 -18.40 4.91
C ALA A 77 -7.76 -17.89 3.87
N THR A 78 -7.31 -17.22 2.81
CA THR A 78 -8.17 -16.70 1.77
C THR A 78 -7.98 -17.43 0.44
N ARG A 79 -9.06 -17.60 -0.33
CA ARG A 79 -9.06 -18.32 -1.61
C ARG A 79 -8.14 -17.69 -2.67
N ALA A 80 -7.76 -16.42 -2.51
CA ALA A 80 -6.94 -15.68 -3.47
C ALA A 80 -5.42 -15.75 -3.19
N GLY A 81 -4.98 -16.34 -2.07
CA GLY A 81 -3.56 -16.57 -1.77
C GLY A 81 -2.71 -15.30 -1.80
N ASP A 82 -1.69 -15.26 -2.65
CA ASP A 82 -0.73 -14.13 -2.73
C ASP A 82 -1.36 -12.81 -3.21
N PHE A 83 -2.42 -12.85 -4.00
CA PHE A 83 -3.18 -11.67 -4.39
C PHE A 83 -3.92 -11.04 -3.21
N SER A 84 -4.46 -11.85 -2.29
CA SER A 84 -5.11 -11.35 -1.09
C SER A 84 -4.12 -10.68 -0.14
N ARG A 85 -2.88 -11.19 -0.05
CA ARG A 85 -1.81 -10.56 0.73
C ARG A 85 -1.47 -9.17 0.18
N ALA A 86 -1.28 -9.03 -1.13
CA ALA A 86 -1.02 -7.73 -1.74
C ALA A 86 -2.17 -6.75 -1.54
N GLN A 87 -3.41 -7.23 -1.56
CA GLN A 87 -4.60 -6.43 -1.25
C GLN A 87 -4.59 -6.00 0.22
N ALA A 88 -4.35 -6.91 1.16
CA ALA A 88 -4.28 -6.60 2.59
C ALA A 88 -3.22 -5.51 2.88
N GLN A 89 -2.04 -5.62 2.25
CA GLN A 89 -0.98 -4.61 2.40
C GLN A 89 -1.42 -3.24 1.90
N ARG A 90 -2.11 -3.15 0.76
CA ARG A 90 -2.65 -1.87 0.26
C ARG A 90 -3.69 -1.28 1.22
N MET A 91 -4.63 -2.11 1.72
CA MET A 91 -5.64 -1.68 2.68
C MET A 91 -5.03 -1.12 3.97
N ILE A 92 -3.93 -1.71 4.46
CA ILE A 92 -3.20 -1.20 5.62
C ILE A 92 -2.57 0.17 5.31
N ILE A 93 -1.94 0.33 4.14
CA ILE A 93 -1.35 1.61 3.73
C ILE A 93 -2.44 2.69 3.65
N GLU A 94 -3.56 2.39 3.02
CA GLU A 94 -4.71 3.29 2.93
C GLU A 94 -5.20 3.70 4.32
N ALA A 95 -5.40 2.72 5.23
CA ALA A 95 -5.85 2.98 6.60
C ALA A 95 -4.85 3.81 7.43
N ILE A 96 -3.54 3.61 7.23
CA ILE A 96 -2.50 4.44 7.86
C ILE A 96 -2.61 5.89 7.39
N VAL A 97 -2.70 6.11 6.08
CA VAL A 97 -2.83 7.46 5.50
C VAL A 97 -4.10 8.14 5.99
N GLU A 98 -5.24 7.46 5.93
CA GLU A 98 -6.52 7.98 6.46
C GLU A 98 -6.43 8.34 7.94
N LYS A 99 -5.79 7.50 8.75
CA LYS A 99 -5.61 7.74 10.18
C LYS A 99 -4.75 8.98 10.43
N VAL A 100 -3.66 9.18 9.69
CA VAL A 100 -2.83 10.40 9.77
C VAL A 100 -3.64 11.62 9.38
N LEU A 101 -4.36 11.56 8.26
CA LEU A 101 -5.17 12.67 7.76
C LEU A 101 -6.43 12.94 8.61
N SER A 102 -6.87 12.01 9.44
CA SER A 102 -7.95 12.24 10.42
C SER A 102 -7.52 13.13 11.59
N LYS A 103 -6.22 13.26 11.86
CA LYS A 103 -5.68 14.12 12.92
C LYS A 103 -5.93 15.61 12.62
N SER A 104 -5.92 16.43 13.65
CA SER A 104 -5.96 17.88 13.47
C SER A 104 -4.69 18.41 12.81
N ILE A 105 -4.77 19.58 12.16
CA ILE A 105 -3.61 20.21 11.48
C ILE A 105 -2.43 20.38 12.44
N THR A 106 -2.71 20.64 13.73
CA THR A 106 -1.68 20.84 14.76
C THR A 106 -1.03 19.55 15.24
N GLU A 107 -1.70 18.39 15.08
CA GLU A 107 -1.18 17.08 15.48
C GLU A 107 -0.39 16.40 14.35
N ILE A 108 -0.71 16.70 13.09
CA ILE A 108 -0.07 16.06 11.92
C ILE A 108 1.46 16.14 11.97
N PRO A 109 2.12 17.30 12.25
CA PRO A 109 3.58 17.36 12.27
C PRO A 109 4.21 16.38 13.26
N GLY A 110 3.73 16.35 14.50
CA GLY A 110 4.23 15.43 15.52
C GLY A 110 3.96 13.96 15.19
N THR A 111 2.77 13.65 14.62
CA THR A 111 2.43 12.29 14.18
C THR A 111 3.37 11.85 13.06
N VAL A 112 3.58 12.65 12.03
CA VAL A 112 4.46 12.34 10.90
C VAL A 112 5.92 12.20 11.36
N GLU A 113 6.37 13.06 12.28
CA GLU A 113 7.72 12.94 12.87
C GLU A 113 7.92 11.62 13.63
N SER A 114 6.93 11.17 14.41
CA SER A 114 6.96 9.87 15.07
C SER A 114 7.00 8.72 14.08
N LEU A 115 6.12 8.72 13.06
CA LEU A 115 6.06 7.67 12.05
C LEU A 115 7.32 7.60 11.18
N ALA A 116 7.96 8.73 10.89
CA ALA A 116 9.20 8.79 10.11
C ALA A 116 10.36 8.03 10.77
N ARG A 117 10.28 7.74 12.05
CA ARG A 117 11.27 6.91 12.78
C ARG A 117 11.06 5.41 12.57
N CYS A 118 9.87 5.03 12.13
CA CYS A 118 9.48 3.63 11.91
C CYS A 118 9.58 3.22 10.44
N VAL A 119 10.14 4.05 9.56
CA VAL A 119 10.24 3.76 8.13
C VAL A 119 11.59 4.19 7.58
N THR A 120 12.01 3.57 6.47
CA THR A 120 13.17 4.02 5.70
C THR A 120 12.68 4.70 4.42
N THR A 121 13.11 5.95 4.20
CA THR A 121 12.68 6.76 3.06
C THR A 121 13.77 7.74 2.64
N ASP A 122 13.71 8.22 1.41
CA ASP A 122 14.53 9.32 0.90
C ASP A 122 13.88 10.70 1.09
N TYR A 123 12.63 10.75 1.59
CA TYR A 123 12.03 12.00 2.01
C TYR A 123 12.61 12.52 3.32
N SER A 124 12.80 13.83 3.42
CA SER A 124 13.03 14.45 4.72
C SER A 124 11.72 14.47 5.55
N VAL A 125 11.84 14.54 6.87
CA VAL A 125 10.66 14.69 7.75
C VAL A 125 9.85 15.93 7.39
N THR A 126 10.51 17.03 7.02
CA THR A 126 9.87 18.27 6.59
C THR A 126 9.04 18.07 5.33
N ASP A 127 9.54 17.31 4.36
CA ASP A 127 8.81 17.01 3.12
C ASP A 127 7.57 16.16 3.40
N LEU A 128 7.71 15.14 4.25
CA LEU A 128 6.59 14.29 4.67
C LEU A 128 5.50 15.10 5.41
N VAL A 129 5.89 15.99 6.31
CA VAL A 129 4.95 16.89 7.00
C VAL A 129 4.25 17.81 6.01
N SER A 130 4.99 18.42 5.08
CA SER A 130 4.44 19.31 4.06
C SER A 130 3.47 18.58 3.13
N LEU A 131 3.78 17.34 2.77
CA LEU A 131 2.93 16.49 1.95
C LEU A 131 1.62 16.16 2.70
N ALA A 132 1.71 15.73 3.95
CA ALA A 132 0.55 15.41 4.77
C ALA A 132 -0.37 16.62 4.98
N LEU A 133 0.19 17.81 5.27
CA LEU A 133 -0.57 19.04 5.42
C LEU A 133 -1.23 19.46 4.08
N THR A 134 -0.55 19.28 2.97
CA THR A 134 -1.11 19.55 1.64
C THR A 134 -2.31 18.64 1.34
N PHE A 135 -2.21 17.36 1.63
CA PHE A 135 -3.32 16.42 1.47
C PHE A 135 -4.48 16.71 2.43
N LYS A 136 -4.17 17.14 3.65
CA LYS A 136 -5.19 17.56 4.63
C LYS A 136 -5.98 18.77 4.14
N ASP A 137 -5.31 19.76 3.54
CA ASP A 137 -5.91 21.01 3.07
C ASP A 137 -6.70 20.81 1.75
N LYS A 138 -6.11 20.12 0.78
CA LYS A 138 -6.68 19.96 -0.56
C LYS A 138 -7.58 18.75 -0.73
N GLY A 139 -7.56 17.84 0.23
CA GLY A 139 -8.14 16.51 0.11
C GLY A 139 -7.19 15.54 -0.61
N LEU A 140 -7.38 14.26 -0.36
CA LEU A 140 -6.67 13.17 -1.01
C LEU A 140 -7.69 12.15 -1.53
N THR A 141 -7.59 11.81 -2.81
CA THR A 141 -8.23 10.65 -3.38
C THR A 141 -7.17 9.57 -3.59
N MET A 142 -7.36 8.42 -2.96
CA MET A 142 -6.47 7.27 -3.14
C MET A 142 -7.12 6.26 -4.07
N TYR A 143 -6.36 5.79 -5.03
CA TYR A 143 -6.74 4.70 -5.91
C TYR A 143 -5.90 3.47 -5.61
N SER A 144 -6.52 2.29 -5.62
CA SER A 144 -5.85 1.03 -5.38
C SER A 144 -6.08 0.09 -6.56
N ALA A 145 -5.01 -0.38 -7.17
CA ALA A 145 -5.08 -1.29 -8.29
C ALA A 145 -4.04 -2.41 -8.18
N ALA A 146 -4.37 -3.57 -8.75
CA ALA A 146 -3.42 -4.66 -8.92
C ALA A 146 -2.86 -4.63 -10.33
N CYS A 147 -1.59 -5.02 -10.48
CA CYS A 147 -1.00 -5.22 -11.80
C CYS A 147 -1.83 -6.26 -12.58
N PRO A 148 -2.31 -5.94 -13.78
CA PRO A 148 -3.00 -6.90 -14.64
C PRO A 148 -2.11 -8.10 -14.91
N SER A 149 -2.55 -9.29 -14.50
CA SER A 149 -1.70 -10.47 -14.49
C SER A 149 -2.47 -11.72 -14.87
N TYR A 150 -1.73 -12.75 -15.27
CA TYR A 150 -2.25 -14.09 -15.56
C TYR A 150 -1.32 -15.14 -14.97
N THR A 151 -1.88 -16.27 -14.61
CA THR A 151 -1.11 -17.42 -14.12
C THR A 151 -0.78 -18.36 -15.28
N LEU A 152 0.46 -18.82 -15.34
CA LEU A 152 0.88 -19.87 -16.27
C LEU A 152 1.67 -20.94 -15.53
N ASN A 153 1.57 -22.18 -15.99
CA ASN A 153 2.34 -23.28 -15.46
C ASN A 153 3.28 -23.78 -16.58
N GLN A 154 4.57 -23.76 -16.30
CA GLN A 154 5.59 -24.26 -17.21
C GLN A 154 6.51 -25.21 -16.45
N ASP A 155 6.65 -26.45 -16.95
CA ASP A 155 7.49 -27.50 -16.37
C ASP A 155 7.18 -27.80 -14.88
N GLY A 156 5.89 -27.68 -14.48
CA GLY A 156 5.45 -27.90 -13.11
C GLY A 156 5.69 -26.73 -12.15
N ILE A 157 6.21 -25.61 -12.67
CA ILE A 157 6.42 -24.37 -11.91
C ILE A 157 5.33 -23.37 -12.28
N SER A 158 4.67 -22.82 -11.26
CA SER A 158 3.67 -21.76 -11.42
C SER A 158 4.36 -20.40 -11.52
N TYR A 159 4.04 -19.67 -12.58
CA TYR A 159 4.49 -18.30 -12.82
C TYR A 159 3.31 -17.35 -12.86
N VAL A 160 3.58 -16.07 -12.56
CA VAL A 160 2.65 -14.96 -12.78
C VAL A 160 3.24 -14.08 -13.87
N GLY A 161 2.52 -13.97 -14.98
CA GLY A 161 2.86 -13.08 -16.08
C GLY A 161 2.07 -11.78 -16.00
N THR A 162 2.58 -10.71 -16.61
CA THR A 162 1.90 -9.41 -16.70
C THR A 162 1.20 -9.28 -18.05
N GLN A 163 -0.05 -8.81 -18.04
CA GLN A 163 -0.76 -8.36 -19.24
C GLN A 163 -0.20 -6.99 -19.64
N TYR A 164 0.91 -6.99 -20.37
CA TYR A 164 1.78 -5.83 -20.50
C TYR A 164 1.09 -4.61 -21.15
N ALA A 165 0.22 -4.82 -22.12
CA ALA A 165 -0.53 -3.74 -22.76
C ALA A 165 -1.49 -3.04 -21.78
N GLU A 166 -2.23 -3.83 -20.99
CA GLU A 166 -3.15 -3.32 -19.97
C GLU A 166 -2.38 -2.63 -18.84
N TRP A 167 -1.22 -3.19 -18.48
CA TRP A 167 -0.32 -2.59 -17.49
C TRP A 167 0.20 -1.22 -17.94
N GLN A 168 0.67 -1.09 -19.17
CA GLN A 168 1.14 0.18 -19.72
C GLN A 168 0.01 1.22 -19.76
N ASP A 169 -1.19 0.80 -20.12
CA ASP A 169 -2.36 1.66 -20.18
C ASP A 169 -2.75 2.15 -18.78
N MET A 170 -2.76 1.25 -17.80
CA MET A 170 -2.97 1.58 -16.39
C MET A 170 -1.91 2.59 -15.90
N MET A 171 -0.64 2.38 -16.19
CA MET A 171 0.44 3.26 -15.72
C MET A 171 0.40 4.65 -16.38
N ARG A 172 -0.07 4.76 -17.63
CA ARG A 172 -0.33 6.08 -18.25
C ARG A 172 -1.43 6.84 -17.53
N ARG A 173 -2.49 6.14 -17.04
CA ARG A 173 -3.52 6.77 -16.21
C ARG A 173 -2.96 7.25 -14.88
N VAL A 174 -2.14 6.43 -14.23
CA VAL A 174 -1.45 6.83 -12.99
C VAL A 174 -0.61 8.09 -13.18
N ASP A 175 0.19 8.14 -14.24
CA ASP A 175 1.03 9.30 -14.55
C ASP A 175 0.21 10.57 -14.85
N ALA A 176 -0.97 10.40 -15.43
CA ALA A 176 -1.92 11.48 -15.67
C ALA A 176 -2.77 11.86 -14.43
N GLY A 177 -2.58 11.20 -13.27
CA GLY A 177 -3.36 11.43 -12.05
C GLY A 177 -4.81 10.95 -12.12
N LEU A 178 -5.11 10.01 -13.02
CA LEU A 178 -6.44 9.43 -13.22
C LEU A 178 -6.59 8.12 -12.43
N ASP A 179 -7.84 7.68 -12.26
CA ASP A 179 -8.13 6.35 -11.72
C ASP A 179 -7.52 5.26 -12.63
N PRO A 180 -6.58 4.46 -12.12
CA PRO A 180 -5.92 3.41 -12.90
C PRO A 180 -6.88 2.34 -13.43
N THR A 181 -8.06 2.20 -12.83
CA THR A 181 -9.07 1.19 -13.18
C THR A 181 -10.17 1.71 -14.10
N ASP A 182 -10.30 3.03 -14.25
CA ASP A 182 -11.29 3.62 -15.14
C ASP A 182 -10.81 3.63 -16.60
N THR A 183 -11.15 2.58 -17.33
CA THR A 183 -10.83 2.45 -18.76
C THR A 183 -11.66 3.36 -19.67
N SER A 184 -12.65 4.08 -19.15
CA SER A 184 -13.48 5.01 -19.90
C SER A 184 -12.91 6.43 -19.96
N ALA A 185 -11.99 6.77 -19.03
CA ALA A 185 -11.34 8.05 -18.99
C ALA A 185 -10.34 8.20 -20.15
N GLU A 186 -10.43 9.31 -20.91
CA GLU A 186 -9.43 9.65 -21.90
C GLU A 186 -8.10 10.00 -21.20
N ILE A 187 -7.02 9.35 -21.66
CA ILE A 187 -5.67 9.66 -21.18
C ILE A 187 -5.20 10.87 -21.99
N PRO A 188 -4.80 12.00 -21.34
CA PRO A 188 -4.26 13.14 -22.06
C PRO A 188 -3.05 12.72 -22.92
N GLU A 189 -2.97 13.25 -24.14
CA GLU A 189 -1.75 13.10 -24.94
C GLU A 189 -0.58 13.84 -24.25
N PRO A 190 0.63 13.28 -24.26
CA PRO A 190 1.79 13.87 -23.62
C PRO A 190 2.24 15.20 -24.23
#